data_5dfa91c82a94e32b6f8d75aeb61cf8d2
#
_entry.id   5dfa91c82a94e32b6f8d75aeb61cf8d2
#
_cell.length_a   1.000
_cell.length_b   1.000
_cell.length_c   1.000
_cell.angle_alpha   90.00
_cell.angle_beta   90.00
_cell.angle_gamma   90.00
#
_symmetry.space_group_name_H-M   'P 1'
#
loop_
_entity.id
_entity.type
_entity.pdbx_description
1 polymer ?
#
loop_
_entity_poly.entity_id
_entity_poly.type
_entity_poly.pdbx_seq_one_letter_code
_entity_poly.pdbx_strand_id
1 'polypeptide(L)'
;MKAHGFPVPGLLVFVFAVVMHGPLFAGDAGSVGDLRIERPWSRVTPPGTPVGAGYMTIVNTADESDRLVAAESPAAGRVQIHRSVKKNGQSSMAHQKDGVVVPPDGRIEFSPGGYHLMLMQLGKPLEEGDRVPVTLRFARSGSVEVELVVRALTAGAPDDD
;
A
#
# COMPACT_ATOMS: atom_id res chain seq x y z
N MET A 1 -36.98 26.26 -69.12
CA MET A 1 -36.19 26.97 -68.11
C MET A 1 -35.71 25.89 -67.11
N LYS A 2 -34.43 25.55 -67.12
CA LYS A 2 -33.83 24.49 -66.25
C LYS A 2 -33.20 25.18 -65.06
N ALA A 3 -33.67 24.89 -63.87
CA ALA A 3 -33.02 25.31 -62.61
C ALA A 3 -31.92 24.29 -62.20
N HIS A 4 -30.74 24.79 -62.11
CA HIS A 4 -29.58 24.00 -61.61
C HIS A 4 -29.45 24.16 -60.10
N GLY A 5 -29.69 23.09 -59.39
CA GLY A 5 -29.41 23.03 -57.94
C GLY A 5 -27.93 22.71 -57.67
N PHE A 6 -27.26 23.55 -56.91
CA PHE A 6 -25.89 23.31 -56.43
C PHE A 6 -25.91 22.40 -55.19
N PRO A 7 -25.06 21.41 -55.10
CA PRO A 7 -24.91 20.61 -53.89
C PRO A 7 -24.08 21.38 -52.84
N VAL A 8 -24.60 21.47 -51.64
CA VAL A 8 -23.90 22.01 -50.45
C VAL A 8 -22.95 20.94 -49.91
N PRO A 9 -21.64 21.20 -49.76
CA PRO A 9 -20.74 20.24 -49.16
C PRO A 9 -20.99 20.16 -47.64
N GLY A 10 -21.33 18.95 -47.18
CA GLY A 10 -21.46 18.62 -45.75
C GLY A 10 -20.15 18.78 -45.02
N LEU A 11 -20.13 19.65 -44.03
CA LEU A 11 -19.03 19.85 -43.11
C LEU A 11 -18.96 18.66 -42.11
N LEU A 12 -18.01 17.77 -42.32
CA LEU A 12 -17.73 16.65 -41.44
C LEU A 12 -16.96 17.17 -40.23
N VAL A 13 -17.67 17.39 -39.12
CA VAL A 13 -17.03 17.75 -37.84
C VAL A 13 -16.42 16.49 -37.21
N PHE A 14 -15.11 16.37 -37.31
CA PHE A 14 -14.36 15.38 -36.54
C PHE A 14 -14.30 15.85 -35.09
N VAL A 15 -15.09 15.22 -34.22
CA VAL A 15 -14.93 15.36 -32.77
C VAL A 15 -13.73 14.55 -32.36
N PHE A 16 -12.60 15.22 -32.15
CA PHE A 16 -11.43 14.62 -31.50
C PHE A 16 -11.77 14.46 -30.01
N ALA A 17 -12.09 13.24 -29.59
CA ALA A 17 -12.15 12.89 -28.19
C ALA A 17 -10.71 12.91 -27.62
N VAL A 18 -10.36 14.00 -26.94
CA VAL A 18 -9.12 14.08 -26.14
C VAL A 18 -9.32 13.16 -24.93
N VAL A 19 -8.79 11.95 -25.03
CA VAL A 19 -8.66 11.08 -23.87
C VAL A 19 -7.57 11.68 -22.99
N MET A 20 -7.99 12.42 -21.98
CA MET A 20 -7.11 12.89 -20.92
C MET A 20 -6.62 11.66 -20.14
N HIS A 21 -5.44 11.17 -20.51
CA HIS A 21 -4.68 10.27 -19.67
C HIS A 21 -4.12 11.11 -18.52
N GLY A 22 -4.81 11.11 -17.37
CA GLY A 22 -4.25 11.63 -16.14
C GLY A 22 -2.97 10.83 -15.80
N PRO A 23 -1.98 11.43 -15.12
CA PRO A 23 -0.79 10.71 -14.69
C PRO A 23 -1.24 9.54 -13.81
N LEU A 24 -0.93 8.32 -14.25
CA LEU A 24 -0.95 7.14 -13.38
C LEU A 24 0.14 7.37 -12.33
N PHE A 25 -0.22 7.87 -11.17
CA PHE A 25 0.64 7.77 -10.00
C PHE A 25 0.67 6.31 -9.56
N ALA A 26 1.58 5.55 -10.15
CA ALA A 26 1.91 4.23 -9.68
C ALA A 26 2.58 4.39 -8.31
N GLY A 27 1.91 3.95 -7.23
CA GLY A 27 2.54 3.91 -5.93
C GLY A 27 1.65 4.19 -4.72
N ASP A 28 0.54 4.88 -4.88
CA ASP A 28 -0.35 5.25 -3.78
C ASP A 28 -1.45 4.19 -3.61
N ALA A 29 -1.26 3.28 -2.65
CA ALA A 29 -2.21 2.20 -2.41
C ALA A 29 -3.35 2.60 -1.46
N GLY A 30 -3.25 3.75 -0.81
CA GLY A 30 -4.27 4.32 0.05
C GLY A 30 -3.81 5.60 0.74
N SER A 31 -4.76 6.44 1.11
CA SER A 31 -4.49 7.68 1.85
C SER A 31 -5.57 7.95 2.89
N VAL A 32 -5.20 8.62 3.97
CA VAL A 32 -6.11 9.11 5.00
C VAL A 32 -5.55 10.41 5.58
N GLY A 33 -6.29 11.50 5.48
CA GLY A 33 -5.78 12.83 5.81
C GLY A 33 -4.54 13.16 4.98
N ASP A 34 -3.46 13.55 5.66
CA ASP A 34 -2.17 13.88 5.07
C ASP A 34 -1.20 12.66 5.00
N LEU A 35 -1.71 11.48 5.31
CA LEU A 35 -0.93 10.24 5.23
C LEU A 35 -1.18 9.53 3.91
N ARG A 36 -0.10 9.05 3.27
CA ARG A 36 -0.12 8.17 2.10
C ARG A 36 0.58 6.86 2.43
N ILE A 37 -0.02 5.77 1.96
CA ILE A 37 0.55 4.42 2.09
C ILE A 37 1.04 4.01 0.72
N GLU A 38 2.33 3.81 0.61
CA GLU A 38 3.00 3.49 -0.64
C GLU A 38 3.49 2.05 -0.63
N ARG A 39 3.30 1.37 -1.76
CA ARG A 39 3.85 0.03 -2.06
C ARG A 39 3.63 -0.99 -0.95
N PRO A 40 2.38 -1.22 -0.48
CA PRO A 40 2.12 -2.26 0.48
C PRO A 40 2.33 -3.65 -0.14
N TRP A 41 3.10 -4.50 0.52
CA TRP A 41 3.42 -5.83 0.04
C TRP A 41 3.67 -6.82 1.18
N SER A 42 3.66 -8.09 0.85
CA SER A 42 3.97 -9.21 1.73
C SER A 42 4.82 -10.23 0.96
N ARG A 43 5.25 -11.28 1.64
CA ARG A 43 5.90 -12.44 1.02
C ARG A 43 5.04 -13.68 1.13
N VAL A 44 5.22 -14.60 0.17
CA VAL A 44 4.66 -15.95 0.28
C VAL A 44 5.06 -16.58 1.61
N THR A 45 4.16 -17.37 2.19
CA THR A 45 4.45 -18.14 3.39
C THR A 45 4.52 -19.63 3.07
N PRO A 46 5.48 -20.40 3.63
CA PRO A 46 5.50 -21.84 3.46
C PRO A 46 4.22 -22.49 3.96
N PRO A 47 3.80 -23.63 3.37
CA PRO A 47 2.66 -24.39 3.86
C PRO A 47 2.80 -24.72 5.36
N GLY A 48 1.69 -24.56 6.11
CA GLY A 48 1.68 -24.81 7.55
C GLY A 48 2.30 -23.71 8.42
N THR A 49 2.77 -22.62 7.83
CA THR A 49 3.27 -21.44 8.58
C THR A 49 2.10 -20.49 8.87
N PRO A 50 1.68 -20.33 10.14
CA PRO A 50 0.55 -19.49 10.50
C PRO A 50 0.90 -18.00 10.65
N VAL A 51 2.07 -17.59 10.16
CA VAL A 51 2.61 -16.23 10.34
C VAL A 51 3.12 -15.68 9.02
N GLY A 52 2.76 -14.44 8.72
CA GLY A 52 3.26 -13.66 7.59
C GLY A 52 3.78 -12.30 8.04
N ALA A 53 4.38 -11.56 7.12
CA ALA A 53 4.87 -10.21 7.37
C ALA A 53 4.38 -9.25 6.29
N GLY A 54 3.94 -8.06 6.71
CA GLY A 54 3.52 -6.97 5.82
C GLY A 54 4.49 -5.80 5.88
N TYR A 55 4.70 -5.19 4.73
CA TYR A 55 5.65 -4.09 4.52
C TYR A 55 5.00 -2.98 3.71
N MET A 56 5.47 -1.75 3.90
CA MET A 56 4.98 -0.57 3.19
C MET A 56 5.83 0.65 3.54
N THR A 57 5.66 1.74 2.83
CA THR A 57 6.12 3.05 3.26
C THR A 57 4.91 3.90 3.66
N ILE A 58 5.00 4.59 4.79
CA ILE A 58 4.01 5.55 5.25
C ILE A 58 4.63 6.93 5.16
N VAL A 59 4.03 7.81 4.36
CA VAL A 59 4.47 9.20 4.15
C VAL A 59 3.48 10.13 4.83
N ASN A 60 3.99 11.06 5.61
CA ASN A 60 3.22 12.13 6.24
C ASN A 60 3.60 13.46 5.60
N THR A 61 2.62 14.16 5.04
CA THR A 61 2.81 15.48 4.41
C THR A 61 2.32 16.64 5.30
N ALA A 62 1.86 16.32 6.51
CA ALA A 62 1.49 17.32 7.51
C ALA A 62 2.71 17.83 8.28
N ASP A 63 2.61 19.03 8.81
CA ASP A 63 3.59 19.65 9.72
C ASP A 63 3.54 19.10 11.16
N GLU A 64 2.62 18.19 11.44
CA GLU A 64 2.47 17.48 12.70
C GLU A 64 2.66 15.97 12.54
N SER A 65 3.28 15.33 13.55
CA SER A 65 3.42 13.88 13.57
C SER A 65 2.09 13.16 13.74
N ASP A 66 1.98 11.98 13.18
CA ASP A 66 0.93 11.01 13.50
C ASP A 66 1.54 9.72 14.06
N ARG A 67 0.73 8.75 14.40
CA ARG A 67 1.18 7.48 14.95
C ARG A 67 0.31 6.34 14.43
N LEU A 68 0.94 5.33 13.83
CA LEU A 68 0.29 4.06 13.55
C LEU A 68 0.13 3.30 14.87
N VAL A 69 -1.10 3.16 15.34
CA VAL A 69 -1.39 2.57 16.66
C VAL A 69 -1.89 1.14 16.60
N ALA A 70 -2.48 0.73 15.47
CA ALA A 70 -2.96 -0.63 15.28
C ALA A 70 -3.04 -0.99 13.80
N ALA A 71 -3.07 -2.29 13.52
CA ALA A 71 -3.40 -2.85 12.22
C ALA A 71 -4.25 -4.11 12.40
N GLU A 72 -5.17 -4.36 11.48
CA GLU A 72 -6.08 -5.50 11.49
C GLU A 72 -6.19 -6.07 10.07
N SER A 73 -6.47 -7.37 9.96
CA SER A 73 -6.70 -8.05 8.67
C SER A 73 -7.69 -9.20 8.84
N PRO A 74 -8.66 -9.37 7.94
CA PRO A 74 -9.53 -10.54 7.96
C PRO A 74 -8.79 -11.84 7.62
N ALA A 75 -7.59 -11.77 7.02
CA ALA A 75 -6.76 -12.93 6.70
C ALA A 75 -5.98 -13.48 7.91
N ALA A 76 -5.92 -12.73 9.01
CA ALA A 76 -5.14 -13.07 10.20
C ALA A 76 -5.98 -12.95 11.47
N GLY A 77 -5.81 -13.84 12.43
CA GLY A 77 -6.47 -13.73 13.72
C GLY A 77 -5.97 -12.54 14.56
N ARG A 78 -4.75 -12.05 14.26
CA ARG A 78 -4.15 -10.88 14.90
C ARG A 78 -3.05 -10.29 14.04
N VAL A 79 -2.97 -8.95 14.03
CA VAL A 79 -1.85 -8.19 13.44
C VAL A 79 -1.16 -7.39 14.53
N GLN A 80 0.17 -7.41 14.54
CA GLN A 80 0.98 -6.64 15.48
C GLN A 80 2.05 -5.84 14.73
N ILE A 81 2.41 -4.69 15.26
CA ILE A 81 3.53 -3.89 14.75
C ILE A 81 4.80 -4.34 15.48
N HIS A 82 5.78 -4.81 14.73
CA HIS A 82 7.06 -5.27 15.27
C HIS A 82 8.23 -4.50 14.68
N ARG A 83 9.34 -4.52 15.38
CA ARG A 83 10.64 -4.04 14.89
C ARG A 83 11.70 -5.10 15.11
N SER A 84 12.43 -5.45 14.06
CA SER A 84 13.62 -6.28 14.16
C SER A 84 14.76 -5.48 14.77
N VAL A 85 15.46 -6.06 15.75
CA VAL A 85 16.62 -5.46 16.43
C VAL A 85 17.76 -6.46 16.40
N LYS A 86 18.93 -6.03 15.94
CA LYS A 86 20.17 -6.78 16.08
C LYS A 86 20.93 -6.30 17.32
N LYS A 87 21.19 -7.20 18.26
CA LYS A 87 22.01 -6.92 19.44
C LYS A 87 23.02 -8.06 19.63
N ASN A 88 24.31 -7.74 19.66
CA ASN A 88 25.40 -8.71 19.86
C ASN A 88 25.34 -9.89 18.87
N GLY A 89 25.04 -9.64 17.60
CA GLY A 89 24.93 -10.68 16.57
C GLY A 89 23.63 -11.50 16.60
N GLN A 90 22.78 -11.33 17.59
CA GLN A 90 21.47 -11.97 17.68
C GLN A 90 20.38 -11.06 17.16
N SER A 91 19.47 -11.62 16.36
CA SER A 91 18.25 -10.92 15.89
C SER A 91 17.10 -11.24 16.83
N SER A 92 16.40 -10.22 17.28
CA SER A 92 15.16 -10.33 18.04
C SER A 92 14.10 -9.41 17.45
N MET A 93 12.83 -9.70 17.74
CA MET A 93 11.71 -8.86 17.33
C MET A 93 11.06 -8.25 18.57
N ALA A 94 10.85 -6.95 18.55
CA ALA A 94 10.21 -6.20 19.63
C ALA A 94 8.84 -5.72 19.18
N HIS A 95 7.80 -6.08 19.92
CA HIS A 95 6.46 -5.59 19.70
C HIS A 95 6.38 -4.11 20.07
N GLN A 96 5.91 -3.28 19.15
CA GLN A 96 5.72 -1.84 19.31
C GLN A 96 4.32 -1.56 19.87
N LYS A 97 4.13 -1.82 21.16
CA LYS A 97 2.82 -1.72 21.83
C LYS A 97 2.23 -0.31 21.79
N ASP A 98 3.09 0.70 21.81
CA ASP A 98 2.68 2.11 21.76
C ASP A 98 2.55 2.62 20.30
N GLY A 99 2.67 1.71 19.33
CA GLY A 99 2.65 2.06 17.91
C GLY A 99 3.97 2.69 17.44
N VAL A 100 3.94 3.26 16.23
CA VAL A 100 5.12 3.82 15.56
C VAL A 100 4.81 5.23 15.10
N VAL A 101 5.64 6.20 15.47
CA VAL A 101 5.49 7.61 15.07
C VAL A 101 5.86 7.77 13.60
N VAL A 102 5.00 8.45 12.84
CA VAL A 102 5.27 8.95 11.50
C VAL A 102 5.59 10.44 11.66
N PRO A 103 6.85 10.86 11.44
CA PRO A 103 7.26 12.24 11.71
C PRO A 103 6.55 13.24 10.79
N PRO A 104 6.48 14.54 11.17
CA PRO A 104 5.96 15.57 10.30
C PRO A 104 6.85 15.71 9.06
N ASP A 105 6.26 16.05 7.92
CA ASP A 105 6.94 16.18 6.62
C ASP A 105 7.93 15.04 6.35
N GLY A 106 7.57 13.82 6.75
CA GLY A 106 8.49 12.70 6.74
C GLY A 106 7.85 11.38 6.38
N ARG A 107 8.66 10.33 6.50
CA ARG A 107 8.21 8.96 6.20
C ARG A 107 8.78 7.97 7.20
N ILE A 108 8.12 6.82 7.26
CA ILE A 108 8.61 5.63 7.94
C ILE A 108 8.48 4.43 7.02
N GLU A 109 9.51 3.60 6.97
CA GLU A 109 9.56 2.41 6.13
C GLU A 109 9.37 1.16 6.97
N PHE A 110 8.45 0.32 6.54
CA PHE A 110 8.27 -1.05 7.00
C PHE A 110 8.94 -1.96 5.96
N SER A 111 10.05 -2.59 6.34
CA SER A 111 10.87 -3.40 5.45
C SER A 111 11.47 -4.60 6.18
N PRO A 112 11.90 -5.65 5.45
CA PRO A 112 12.58 -6.79 6.06
C PRO A 112 13.81 -6.37 6.86
N GLY A 113 13.86 -6.79 8.13
CA GLY A 113 14.92 -6.39 9.05
C GLY A 113 14.70 -5.06 9.78
N GLY A 114 13.61 -4.36 9.48
CA GLY A 114 13.17 -3.12 10.13
C GLY A 114 11.82 -3.29 10.82
N TYR A 115 10.99 -2.24 10.74
CA TYR A 115 9.58 -2.34 11.13
C TYR A 115 8.82 -3.26 10.18
N HIS A 116 7.83 -3.97 10.69
CA HIS A 116 6.94 -4.81 9.89
C HIS A 116 5.62 -5.04 10.61
N LEU A 117 4.58 -5.33 9.85
CA LEU A 117 3.34 -5.89 10.37
C LEU A 117 3.52 -7.39 10.49
N MET A 118 3.30 -7.96 11.67
CA MET A 118 3.30 -9.40 11.88
C MET A 118 1.87 -9.90 11.82
N LEU A 119 1.51 -10.61 10.74
CA LEU A 119 0.21 -11.25 10.56
C LEU A 119 0.26 -12.62 11.23
N MET A 120 -0.51 -12.82 12.27
CA MET A 120 -0.50 -14.03 13.09
C MET A 120 -1.82 -14.78 12.95
N GLN A 121 -1.75 -16.11 13.09
CA GLN A 121 -2.91 -16.99 12.94
C GLN A 121 -3.56 -16.81 11.56
N LEU A 122 -2.75 -16.90 10.50
CA LEU A 122 -3.23 -16.89 9.13
C LEU A 122 -4.19 -18.07 8.90
N GLY A 123 -5.35 -17.80 8.30
CA GLY A 123 -6.34 -18.81 7.97
C GLY A 123 -5.91 -19.74 6.81
N LYS A 124 -5.02 -19.24 5.95
CA LYS A 124 -4.40 -19.97 4.85
C LYS A 124 -2.99 -19.44 4.58
N PRO A 125 -2.10 -20.22 3.94
CA PRO A 125 -0.83 -19.67 3.44
C PRO A 125 -1.07 -18.49 2.49
N LEU A 126 -0.11 -17.56 2.47
CA LEU A 126 -0.09 -16.47 1.50
C LEU A 126 0.61 -16.96 0.23
N GLU A 127 -0.07 -16.89 -0.90
CA GLU A 127 0.43 -17.32 -2.20
C GLU A 127 0.79 -16.11 -3.06
N GLU A 128 1.74 -16.27 -3.98
CA GLU A 128 2.16 -15.20 -4.88
C GLU A 128 0.98 -14.69 -5.72
N GLY A 129 0.82 -13.37 -5.76
CA GLY A 129 -0.29 -12.70 -6.42
C GLY A 129 -1.53 -12.49 -5.54
N ASP A 130 -1.59 -13.11 -4.35
CA ASP A 130 -2.66 -12.82 -3.39
C ASP A 130 -2.65 -11.33 -3.02
N ARG A 131 -3.85 -10.81 -2.70
CA ARG A 131 -4.06 -9.48 -2.14
C ARG A 131 -4.63 -9.63 -0.74
N VAL A 132 -3.90 -9.15 0.24
CA VAL A 132 -4.26 -9.29 1.65
C VAL A 132 -4.73 -7.93 2.16
N PRO A 133 -6.04 -7.75 2.42
CA PRO A 133 -6.56 -6.50 2.94
C PRO A 133 -6.06 -6.29 4.38
N VAL A 134 -5.59 -5.08 4.66
CA VAL A 134 -5.14 -4.64 5.98
C VAL A 134 -5.71 -3.27 6.27
N THR A 135 -6.36 -3.11 7.41
CA THR A 135 -6.81 -1.82 7.93
C THR A 135 -5.73 -1.29 8.87
N LEU A 136 -5.17 -0.14 8.53
CA LEU A 136 -4.22 0.61 9.35
C LEU A 136 -4.99 1.68 10.14
N ARG A 137 -4.72 1.78 11.44
CA ARG A 137 -5.35 2.79 12.29
C ARG A 137 -4.31 3.74 12.87
N PHE A 138 -4.51 5.01 12.60
CA PHE A 138 -3.67 6.11 13.06
C PHE A 138 -4.33 6.87 14.20
N ALA A 139 -3.52 7.47 15.05
CA ALA A 139 -4.01 8.18 16.24
C ALA A 139 -4.80 9.46 15.90
N ARG A 140 -4.40 10.17 14.85
CA ARG A 140 -5.00 11.45 14.43
C ARG A 140 -5.80 11.31 13.14
N SER A 141 -5.22 10.76 12.10
CA SER A 141 -5.82 10.73 10.75
C SER A 141 -6.95 9.72 10.60
N GLY A 142 -7.12 8.77 11.53
CA GLY A 142 -8.15 7.74 11.44
C GLY A 142 -7.64 6.45 10.80
N SER A 143 -8.49 5.78 10.01
CA SER A 143 -8.19 4.46 9.46
C SER A 143 -8.19 4.46 7.94
N VAL A 144 -7.32 3.66 7.35
CA VAL A 144 -7.26 3.40 5.91
C VAL A 144 -7.08 1.90 5.66
N GLU A 145 -7.79 1.37 4.67
CA GLU A 145 -7.59 0.02 4.18
C GLU A 145 -6.65 0.02 2.98
N VAL A 146 -5.70 -0.89 2.99
CA VAL A 146 -4.75 -1.14 1.90
C VAL A 146 -4.68 -2.64 1.61
N GLU A 147 -4.21 -3.01 0.42
CA GLU A 147 -3.98 -4.39 0.04
C GLU A 147 -2.48 -4.68 -0.05
N LEU A 148 -1.99 -5.60 0.77
CA LEU A 148 -0.63 -6.13 0.62
C LEU A 148 -0.58 -7.08 -0.57
N VAL A 149 0.19 -6.75 -1.60
CA VAL A 149 0.44 -7.66 -2.72
C VAL A 149 1.47 -8.70 -2.31
N VAL A 150 1.09 -9.98 -2.37
CA VAL A 150 1.99 -11.08 -2.00
C VAL A 150 2.97 -11.36 -3.14
N ARG A 151 4.27 -11.33 -2.83
CA ARG A 151 5.39 -11.51 -3.77
C ARG A 151 6.20 -12.75 -3.41
N ALA A 152 6.98 -13.23 -4.36
CA ALA A 152 7.91 -14.37 -4.15
C ALA A 152 8.82 -14.14 -2.94
N LEU A 153 9.26 -15.22 -2.31
CA LEU A 153 10.10 -15.16 -1.09
C LEU A 153 11.40 -14.36 -1.28
N THR A 154 11.97 -14.43 -2.48
CA THR A 154 13.21 -13.73 -2.87
C THR A 154 12.98 -12.29 -3.33
N ALA A 155 11.73 -11.88 -3.50
CA ALA A 155 11.42 -10.52 -3.94
C ALA A 155 11.78 -9.50 -2.85
N GLY A 156 12.32 -8.37 -3.28
CA GLY A 156 12.48 -7.16 -2.48
C GLY A 156 11.18 -6.35 -2.42
N ALA A 157 11.29 -5.13 -1.89
CA ALA A 157 10.23 -4.13 -2.04
C ALA A 157 9.89 -3.92 -3.53
N PRO A 158 8.64 -3.54 -3.87
CA PRO A 158 8.31 -3.09 -5.21
C PRO A 158 9.24 -1.92 -5.59
N ASP A 159 9.82 -1.99 -6.80
CA ASP A 159 10.63 -0.89 -7.33
C ASP A 159 9.75 0.34 -7.62
N ASP A 160 10.36 1.51 -7.60
CA ASP A 160 9.74 2.73 -8.09
C ASP A 160 9.80 2.68 -9.63
N ASP A 161 8.75 2.15 -10.28
CA ASP A 161 8.55 2.23 -11.74
C ASP A 161 7.86 3.54 -12.12
#